data_e41856109ad0e2bd9aff84be2ee6774a
#
_entry.id   e41856109ad0e2bd9aff84be2ee6774a
#
_cell.length_a   1.000
_cell.length_b   1.000
_cell.length_c   1.000
_cell.angle_alpha   90.00
_cell.angle_beta   90.00
_cell.angle_gamma   90.00
#
_symmetry.space_group_name_H-M   'P 1'
#
loop_
_entity.id
_entity.type
_entity.pdbx_description
1 polymer ?
#
loop_
_entity_poly.entity_id
_entity_poly.type
_entity_poly.pdbx_seq_one_letter_code
_entity_poly.pdbx_strand_id
1 'polypeptide(L)'
;MMNTSLFEKMISRYNELSYTHNYIYGFYFQNNVYMVEATAEVMPYILKLDKASRGAGYSLRFCPTNAQKTFLLTKGAQVLCSKEFFETSVKESKYNKGEIFEKMVTEFYGQEWTKDNVPFTEDGDLTTNGIAYQIKFEKGTFTNEKTLARM
;
A
#
# COMPACT_ATOMS: atom_id res chain seq x y z
N MET A 1 1.88 11.89 22.29
CA MET A 1 3.09 12.30 21.54
C MET A 1 3.57 11.15 20.69
N MET A 2 3.82 11.41 19.41
CA MET A 2 4.29 10.37 18.50
C MET A 2 5.73 9.99 18.81
N ASN A 3 6.02 8.70 18.90
CA ASN A 3 7.37 8.23 19.09
C ASN A 3 8.13 8.26 17.76
N THR A 4 8.69 9.44 17.44
CA THR A 4 9.37 9.65 16.17
C THR A 4 10.58 8.74 16.01
N SER A 5 11.30 8.47 17.09
CA SER A 5 12.45 7.56 17.05
C SER A 5 12.05 6.14 16.67
N LEU A 6 10.95 5.65 17.23
CA LEU A 6 10.45 4.33 16.88
C LEU A 6 9.98 4.28 15.43
N PHE A 7 9.28 5.32 14.98
CA PHE A 7 8.83 5.42 13.59
C PHE A 7 10.01 5.34 12.63
N GLU A 8 11.03 6.15 12.86
CA GLU A 8 12.24 6.16 12.02
C GLU A 8 12.95 4.81 12.01
N LYS A 9 13.04 4.18 13.17
CA LYS A 9 13.65 2.87 13.31
C LYS A 9 12.89 1.81 12.52
N MET A 10 11.56 1.83 12.58
CA MET A 10 10.72 0.89 11.86
C MET A 10 10.81 1.10 10.34
N ILE A 11 10.82 2.33 9.88
CA ILE A 11 10.98 2.66 8.46
C ILE A 11 12.34 2.18 7.98
N SER A 12 13.40 2.47 8.72
CA SER A 12 14.76 2.06 8.38
C SER A 12 14.87 0.55 8.28
N ARG A 13 14.34 -0.15 9.28
CA ARG A 13 14.34 -1.62 9.30
C ARG A 13 13.54 -2.20 8.13
N TYR A 14 12.40 -1.61 7.84
CA TYR A 14 11.61 -2.04 6.70
C TYR A 14 12.38 -1.87 5.39
N ASN A 15 13.04 -0.73 5.20
CA ASN A 15 13.81 -0.48 3.98
C ASN A 15 14.93 -1.49 3.80
N GLU A 16 15.56 -1.92 4.90
CA GLU A 16 16.59 -2.97 4.84
C GLU A 16 16.02 -4.31 4.42
N LEU A 17 14.80 -4.62 4.83
CA LEU A 17 14.20 -5.95 4.63
C LEU A 17 13.41 -6.06 3.34
N SER A 18 13.01 -4.94 2.73
CA SER A 18 12.12 -4.96 1.58
C SER A 18 12.84 -4.78 0.25
N TYR A 19 14.09 -5.13 0.18
CA TYR A 19 14.85 -5.01 -1.06
C TYR A 19 14.30 -5.88 -2.20
N THR A 20 13.51 -6.90 -1.89
CA THR A 20 12.92 -7.79 -2.89
C THR A 20 11.49 -7.42 -3.27
N HIS A 21 10.86 -6.51 -2.52
CA HIS A 21 9.47 -6.14 -2.75
C HIS A 21 9.29 -4.64 -2.63
N ASN A 22 8.54 -4.08 -3.55
CA ASN A 22 8.06 -2.71 -3.45
C ASN A 22 6.57 -2.72 -3.17
N TYR A 23 6.01 -1.59 -2.83
CA TYR A 23 4.58 -1.46 -2.55
C TYR A 23 3.94 -0.45 -3.46
N ILE A 24 2.70 -0.73 -3.85
CA ILE A 24 1.83 0.22 -4.53
C ILE A 24 0.65 0.46 -3.61
N TYR A 25 0.39 1.72 -3.27
CA TYR A 25 -0.71 2.10 -2.40
C TYR A 25 -1.80 2.82 -3.18
N GLY A 26 -3.04 2.49 -2.84
CA GLY A 26 -4.20 3.14 -3.41
C GLY A 26 -4.93 3.97 -2.37
N PHE A 27 -5.52 5.07 -2.80
CA PHE A 27 -6.31 5.92 -1.92
C PHE A 27 -7.34 6.73 -2.72
N TYR A 28 -8.41 7.11 -2.02
CA TYR A 28 -9.41 8.01 -2.58
C TYR A 28 -8.99 9.46 -2.41
N PHE A 29 -9.16 10.25 -3.43
CA PHE A 29 -8.93 11.69 -3.34
C PHE A 29 -9.65 12.39 -4.48
N GLN A 30 -10.42 13.46 -4.15
CA GLN A 30 -11.12 14.28 -5.15
C GLN A 30 -11.92 13.47 -6.17
N ASN A 31 -12.73 12.53 -5.67
CA ASN A 31 -13.59 11.66 -6.47
C ASN A 31 -12.87 10.72 -7.44
N ASN A 32 -11.60 10.50 -7.21
CA ASN A 32 -10.81 9.55 -7.98
C ASN A 32 -10.11 8.54 -7.07
N VAL A 33 -9.73 7.43 -7.67
CA VAL A 33 -8.85 6.46 -7.05
C VAL A 33 -7.45 6.69 -7.61
N TYR A 34 -6.52 6.94 -6.72
CA TYR A 34 -5.11 7.16 -7.08
C TYR A 34 -4.28 5.97 -6.67
N MET A 35 -3.17 5.79 -7.36
CA MET A 35 -2.14 4.83 -6.95
C MET A 35 -0.79 5.54 -6.88
N VAL A 36 0.06 5.12 -5.96
CA VAL A 36 1.40 5.66 -5.79
C VAL A 36 2.37 4.54 -5.43
N GLU A 37 3.55 4.55 -6.03
CA GLU A 37 4.59 3.60 -5.68
C GLU A 37 5.29 4.07 -4.41
N ALA A 38 5.42 3.15 -3.44
CA ALA A 38 6.03 3.45 -2.15
C ALA A 38 7.54 3.33 -2.23
N THR A 39 8.18 4.40 -2.65
CA THR A 39 9.63 4.51 -2.67
C THR A 39 10.14 5.00 -1.32
N ALA A 40 11.45 4.89 -1.08
CA ALA A 40 12.05 5.39 0.15
C ALA A 40 11.77 6.88 0.38
N GLU A 41 11.66 7.65 -0.70
CA GLU A 41 11.32 9.08 -0.62
C GLU A 41 9.87 9.31 -0.20
N VAL A 42 8.97 8.48 -0.68
CA VAL A 42 7.52 8.66 -0.49
C VAL A 42 7.04 8.08 0.84
N MET A 43 7.63 6.99 1.30
CA MET A 43 7.15 6.26 2.46
C MET A 43 6.90 7.10 3.71
N PRO A 44 7.78 8.03 4.09
CA PRO A 44 7.52 8.85 5.29
C PRO A 44 6.25 9.70 5.20
N TYR A 45 5.74 9.93 4.00
CA TYR A 45 4.54 10.74 3.77
C TYR A 45 3.26 9.92 3.70
N ILE A 46 3.36 8.60 3.59
CA ILE A 46 2.18 7.75 3.46
C ILE A 46 1.97 6.80 4.64
N LEU A 47 2.99 6.60 5.46
CA LEU A 47 2.90 5.69 6.59
C LEU A 47 2.81 6.45 7.90
N LYS A 48 2.03 5.90 8.81
CA LYS A 48 1.91 6.40 10.19
C LYS A 48 2.31 5.32 11.16
N LEU A 49 2.87 5.76 12.27
CA LEU A 49 3.06 4.88 13.41
C LEU A 49 1.77 4.89 14.23
N ASP A 50 1.13 3.74 14.32
CA ASP A 50 -0.11 3.58 15.04
C ASP A 50 0.03 2.47 16.07
N LYS A 51 -0.70 2.60 17.18
CA LYS A 51 -0.70 1.55 18.19
C LYS A 51 -1.47 0.36 17.64
N ALA A 52 -0.80 -0.78 17.59
CA ALA A 52 -1.44 -2.00 17.13
C ALA A 52 -2.41 -2.52 18.15
N SER A 53 -3.47 -3.19 17.69
CA SER A 53 -4.42 -3.84 18.58
C SER A 53 -3.80 -5.09 19.20
N ARG A 54 -4.38 -5.55 20.33
CA ARG A 54 -4.03 -6.81 20.99
C ARG A 54 -2.57 -6.94 21.43
N GLY A 55 -1.98 -5.85 21.92
CA GLY A 55 -0.64 -5.92 22.51
C GLY A 55 0.49 -6.17 21.55
N ALA A 56 0.30 -5.92 20.27
CA ALA A 56 1.34 -6.08 19.27
C ALA A 56 2.30 -4.89 19.18
N GLY A 57 2.20 -3.93 20.12
CA GLY A 57 3.03 -2.73 20.10
C GLY A 57 2.57 -1.72 19.06
N TYR A 58 3.46 -1.29 18.19
CA TYR A 58 3.15 -0.30 17.15
C TYR A 58 3.18 -0.93 15.76
N SER A 59 2.42 -0.33 14.87
CA SER A 59 2.35 -0.75 13.46
C SER A 59 2.60 0.44 12.55
N LEU A 60 3.20 0.18 11.40
CA LEU A 60 3.22 1.15 10.30
C LEU A 60 1.97 0.92 9.46
N ARG A 61 1.18 1.96 9.30
CA ARG A 61 -0.09 1.86 8.57
C ARG A 61 -0.19 2.94 7.51
N PHE A 62 -0.80 2.57 6.40
CA PHE A 62 -1.12 3.51 5.33
C PHE A 62 -2.44 4.20 5.67
N CYS A 63 -2.39 5.49 5.90
CA CYS A 63 -3.57 6.29 6.22
C CYS A 63 -3.28 7.78 6.02
N PRO A 64 -3.05 8.24 4.78
CA PRO A 64 -2.68 9.63 4.55
C PRO A 64 -3.84 10.59 4.79
N THR A 65 -3.52 11.77 5.33
CA THR A 65 -4.46 12.89 5.43
C THR A 65 -4.64 13.52 4.05
N ASN A 66 -5.64 14.41 3.92
CA ASN A 66 -5.84 15.13 2.65
C ASN A 66 -4.62 15.96 2.25
N ALA A 67 -3.95 16.59 3.20
CA ALA A 67 -2.73 17.34 2.92
C ALA A 67 -1.62 16.42 2.41
N GLN A 68 -1.49 15.24 3.01
CA GLN A 68 -0.50 14.26 2.56
C GLN A 68 -0.84 13.71 1.18
N LYS A 69 -2.12 13.50 0.89
CA LYS A 69 -2.56 13.07 -0.44
C LYS A 69 -2.21 14.11 -1.50
N THR A 70 -2.44 15.38 -1.20
CA THR A 70 -2.05 16.48 -2.10
C THR A 70 -0.56 16.45 -2.38
N PHE A 71 0.24 16.24 -1.34
CA PHE A 71 1.69 16.12 -1.49
C PHE A 71 2.07 14.91 -2.36
N LEU A 72 1.39 13.79 -2.17
CA LEU A 72 1.68 12.59 -2.96
C LEU A 72 1.45 12.80 -4.45
N LEU A 73 0.54 13.70 -4.83
CA LEU A 73 0.35 14.04 -6.25
C LEU A 73 1.62 14.64 -6.85
N THR A 74 2.41 15.34 -6.06
CA THR A 74 3.69 15.89 -6.52
C THR A 74 4.79 14.84 -6.55
N LYS A 75 4.56 13.69 -5.97
CA LYS A 75 5.54 12.59 -5.86
C LYS A 75 5.20 11.39 -6.74
N GLY A 76 4.33 11.58 -7.73
CA GLY A 76 4.06 10.53 -8.70
C GLY A 76 2.77 9.77 -8.52
N ALA A 77 1.94 10.14 -7.55
CA ALA A 77 0.61 9.54 -7.44
C ALA A 77 -0.19 9.88 -8.71
N GLN A 78 -0.86 8.89 -9.27
CA GLN A 78 -1.59 9.09 -10.52
C GLN A 78 -2.98 8.46 -10.43
N VAL A 79 -3.90 9.01 -11.20
CA VAL A 79 -5.28 8.53 -11.24
C VAL A 79 -5.32 7.16 -11.89
N LEU A 80 -5.94 6.21 -11.20
CA LEU A 80 -6.23 4.89 -11.77
C LEU A 80 -7.60 4.89 -12.45
N CYS A 81 -8.62 5.43 -11.76
CA CYS A 81 -9.97 5.54 -12.29
C CYS A 81 -10.77 6.49 -11.40
N SER A 82 -12.01 6.80 -11.81
CA SER A 82 -12.93 7.57 -10.96
C SER A 82 -13.40 6.73 -9.79
N LYS A 83 -13.76 7.39 -8.69
CA LYS A 83 -14.34 6.72 -7.52
C LYS A 83 -15.63 6.00 -7.88
N GLU A 84 -16.47 6.64 -8.69
CA GLU A 84 -17.74 6.06 -9.12
C GLU A 84 -17.53 4.76 -9.90
N PHE A 85 -16.62 4.78 -10.86
CA PHE A 85 -16.31 3.59 -11.64
C PHE A 85 -15.76 2.47 -10.75
N PHE A 86 -14.88 2.82 -9.83
CA PHE A 86 -14.28 1.87 -8.91
C PHE A 86 -15.34 1.21 -8.01
N GLU A 87 -16.19 2.02 -7.39
CA GLU A 87 -17.22 1.51 -6.48
C GLU A 87 -18.26 0.68 -7.21
N THR A 88 -18.61 1.06 -8.44
CA THR A 88 -19.50 0.25 -9.27
C THR A 88 -18.85 -1.08 -9.60
N SER A 89 -17.58 -1.09 -9.95
CA SER A 89 -16.84 -2.33 -10.23
C SER A 89 -16.82 -3.26 -9.02
N VAL A 90 -16.63 -2.72 -7.83
CA VAL A 90 -16.67 -3.52 -6.59
C VAL A 90 -18.07 -4.08 -6.38
N LYS A 91 -19.09 -3.24 -6.50
CA LYS A 91 -20.47 -3.62 -6.26
C LYS A 91 -20.96 -4.72 -7.21
N GLU A 92 -20.53 -4.67 -8.46
CA GLU A 92 -20.94 -5.65 -9.48
C GLU A 92 -20.10 -6.93 -9.44
N SER A 93 -19.06 -6.97 -8.63
CA SER A 93 -18.19 -8.13 -8.49
C SER A 93 -18.50 -8.88 -7.20
N LYS A 94 -17.85 -10.02 -7.05
CA LYS A 94 -17.86 -10.77 -5.78
C LYS A 94 -16.65 -10.46 -4.92
N TYR A 95 -15.85 -9.47 -5.32
CA TYR A 95 -14.58 -9.15 -4.67
C TYR A 95 -14.71 -7.87 -3.83
N ASN A 96 -13.82 -7.73 -2.85
CA ASN A 96 -13.78 -6.52 -2.02
C ASN A 96 -12.96 -5.41 -2.70
N LYS A 97 -12.93 -4.23 -2.05
CA LYS A 97 -12.21 -3.06 -2.60
C LYS A 97 -10.73 -3.33 -2.82
N GLY A 98 -10.09 -4.02 -1.88
CA GLY A 98 -8.66 -4.32 -2.00
C GLY A 98 -8.37 -5.21 -3.19
N GLU A 99 -9.23 -6.21 -3.41
CA GLU A 99 -9.07 -7.13 -4.54
C GLU A 99 -9.33 -6.45 -5.88
N ILE A 100 -10.34 -5.59 -5.95
CA ILE A 100 -10.61 -4.86 -7.19
C ILE A 100 -9.51 -3.85 -7.48
N PHE A 101 -8.98 -3.21 -6.45
CA PHE A 101 -7.85 -2.31 -6.64
C PHE A 101 -6.64 -3.07 -7.18
N GLU A 102 -6.33 -4.22 -6.61
CA GLU A 102 -5.24 -5.08 -7.09
C GLU A 102 -5.44 -5.46 -8.56
N LYS A 103 -6.67 -5.84 -8.92
CA LYS A 103 -7.01 -6.19 -10.30
C LYS A 103 -6.75 -5.02 -11.25
N MET A 104 -7.23 -3.84 -10.89
CA MET A 104 -7.07 -2.65 -11.73
C MET A 104 -5.61 -2.24 -11.90
N VAL A 105 -4.82 -2.31 -10.83
CA VAL A 105 -3.40 -2.01 -10.89
C VAL A 105 -2.68 -3.01 -11.78
N THR A 106 -2.98 -4.30 -11.61
CA THR A 106 -2.37 -5.36 -12.41
C THR A 106 -2.66 -5.13 -13.89
N GLU A 107 -3.90 -4.83 -14.22
CA GLU A 107 -4.30 -4.56 -15.62
C GLU A 107 -3.71 -3.25 -16.15
N PHE A 108 -3.52 -2.28 -15.27
CA PHE A 108 -2.84 -1.03 -15.65
C PHE A 108 -1.41 -1.30 -16.15
N TYR A 109 -0.74 -2.26 -15.56
CA TYR A 109 0.60 -2.67 -15.98
C TYR A 109 0.58 -3.69 -17.11
N GLY A 110 -0.58 -3.93 -17.72
CA GLY A 110 -0.69 -4.80 -18.89
C GLY A 110 -0.66 -6.28 -18.58
N GLN A 111 -0.93 -6.66 -17.34
CA GLN A 111 -0.92 -8.05 -16.92
C GLN A 111 -2.31 -8.55 -16.57
N GLU A 112 -2.50 -9.85 -16.70
CA GLU A 112 -3.76 -10.48 -16.35
C GLU A 112 -3.81 -10.72 -14.84
N TRP A 113 -4.93 -10.33 -14.22
CA TRP A 113 -5.14 -10.56 -12.80
C TRP A 113 -5.81 -11.91 -12.59
N THR A 114 -5.25 -12.72 -11.71
CA THR A 114 -5.85 -14.01 -11.33
C THR A 114 -6.01 -14.07 -9.83
N LYS A 115 -7.11 -14.67 -9.39
CA LYS A 115 -7.42 -14.78 -7.97
C LYS A 115 -6.86 -16.05 -7.33
N ASP A 116 -6.06 -16.82 -8.04
CA ASP A 116 -5.44 -18.05 -7.52
C ASP A 116 -4.32 -17.71 -6.57
N ASN A 117 -4.67 -17.06 -5.51
CA ASN A 117 -3.68 -16.43 -4.69
C ASN A 117 -3.15 -17.31 -3.64
N VAL A 118 -1.91 -17.61 -3.80
CA VAL A 118 -1.10 -17.94 -2.65
C VAL A 118 -0.70 -16.58 -2.05
N PRO A 119 -1.22 -16.21 -0.88
CA PRO A 119 -0.76 -14.99 -0.23
C PRO A 119 0.73 -15.10 0.02
N PHE A 120 1.47 -14.02 -0.25
CA PHE A 120 2.91 -13.94 0.00
C PHE A 120 3.75 -14.94 -0.79
N THR A 121 3.64 -14.92 -2.10
CA THR A 121 4.65 -15.57 -2.93
C THR A 121 5.86 -14.63 -3.03
N GLU A 122 7.01 -15.18 -3.41
CA GLU A 122 8.20 -14.37 -3.66
C GLU A 122 7.95 -13.34 -4.77
N ASP A 123 6.97 -13.60 -5.63
CA ASP A 123 6.61 -12.72 -6.73
C ASP A 123 5.66 -11.58 -6.31
N GLY A 124 5.15 -11.61 -5.07
CA GLY A 124 4.21 -10.61 -4.59
C GLY A 124 2.87 -10.69 -5.31
N ASP A 125 2.11 -9.58 -5.29
CA ASP A 125 0.82 -9.47 -5.96
C ASP A 125 0.97 -9.21 -7.45
N LEU A 126 2.07 -8.60 -7.85
CA LEU A 126 2.34 -8.23 -9.22
C LEU A 126 3.85 -8.20 -9.46
N THR A 127 4.32 -8.76 -10.56
CA THR A 127 5.71 -8.63 -10.97
C THR A 127 5.75 -8.00 -12.35
N THR A 128 6.47 -6.90 -12.47
CA THR A 128 6.67 -6.23 -13.74
C THR A 128 8.07 -5.64 -13.80
N ASN A 129 8.72 -5.73 -14.95
CA ASN A 129 10.09 -5.26 -15.15
C ASN A 129 11.09 -5.83 -14.13
N GLY A 130 10.85 -7.07 -13.69
CA GLY A 130 11.72 -7.72 -12.71
C GLY A 130 11.53 -7.27 -11.27
N ILE A 131 10.53 -6.43 -11.00
CA ILE A 131 10.25 -5.92 -9.67
C ILE A 131 8.95 -6.53 -9.16
N ALA A 132 8.99 -7.11 -7.96
CA ALA A 132 7.80 -7.64 -7.30
C ALA A 132 7.15 -6.54 -6.46
N TYR A 133 5.83 -6.40 -6.60
CA TYR A 133 5.05 -5.40 -5.88
C TYR A 133 4.01 -6.04 -5.00
N GLN A 134 3.84 -5.48 -3.81
CA GLN A 134 2.70 -5.74 -2.94
C GLN A 134 1.73 -4.58 -3.11
N ILE A 135 0.45 -4.88 -3.19
CA ILE A 135 -0.58 -3.88 -3.48
C ILE A 135 -1.49 -3.72 -2.26
N LYS A 136 -1.62 -2.51 -1.77
CA LYS A 136 -2.45 -2.18 -0.61
C LYS A 136 -3.40 -1.05 -0.98
N PHE A 137 -4.62 -1.09 -0.44
CA PHE A 137 -5.62 -0.06 -0.71
C PHE A 137 -6.15 0.53 0.59
N GLU A 138 -6.22 1.86 0.65
CA GLU A 138 -6.76 2.61 1.78
C GLU A 138 -5.98 2.34 3.07
N LYS A 139 -6.61 1.66 4.02
CA LYS A 139 -6.01 1.39 5.32
C LYS A 139 -5.33 0.04 5.32
N GLY A 140 -4.04 0.03 5.14
CA GLY A 140 -3.29 -1.20 5.19
C GLY A 140 -2.31 -1.19 6.36
N THR A 141 -2.19 -2.33 7.06
CA THR A 141 -1.09 -2.53 7.98
C THR A 141 0.12 -2.94 7.16
N PHE A 142 1.16 -2.14 7.26
CA PHE A 142 2.37 -2.38 6.49
C PHE A 142 3.26 -3.41 7.19
N THR A 143 3.53 -3.17 8.46
CA THR A 143 4.25 -4.12 9.30
C THR A 143 4.06 -3.71 10.77
N ASN A 144 4.35 -4.60 11.70
CA ASN A 144 4.29 -4.28 13.10
C ASN A 144 5.63 -4.53 13.79
N GLU A 145 5.76 -3.98 14.99
CA GLU A 145 7.00 -4.03 15.75
C GLU A 145 7.47 -5.47 16.03
N LYS A 146 6.53 -6.35 16.37
CA LYS A 146 6.88 -7.75 16.64
C LYS A 146 7.34 -8.48 15.40
N THR A 147 6.71 -8.21 14.26
CA THR A 147 7.12 -8.82 12.99
C THR A 147 8.53 -8.40 12.63
N LEU A 148 8.85 -7.11 12.77
CA LEU A 148 10.20 -6.62 12.50
C LEU A 148 11.24 -7.23 13.43
N ALA A 149 10.90 -7.41 14.69
CA ALA A 149 11.84 -7.97 15.67
C ALA A 149 12.19 -9.42 15.36
N ARG A 150 11.31 -10.16 14.69
CA ARG A 150 11.52 -11.56 14.33
C ARG A 150 12.32 -11.73 13.05
N MET A 151 12.41 -10.68 12.28
CA MET A 151 13.13 -10.71 11.02
C MET A 151 14.59 -10.32 11.23
#